data_1b77033fbba560a579e75de507b9d420
#
_entry.id   1b77033fbba560a579e75de507b9d420
#
_cell.length_a   1.000
_cell.length_b   1.000
_cell.length_c   1.000
_cell.angle_alpha   90.00
_cell.angle_beta   90.00
_cell.angle_gamma   90.00
#
_symmetry.space_group_name_H-M   'P 1'
#
loop_
_entity.id
_entity.type
_entity.pdbx_description
1 polymer ?
#
loop_
_entity_poly.entity_id
_entity_poly.type
_entity_poly.pdbx_seq_one_letter_code
_entity_poly.pdbx_strand_id
1 'polypeptide(L)'
;MTWGVWGKNLSKNEMISAINHCMENGITTFDHADIYGDYTTEIEFGKAMAEVDIPREDMQLISKCGIQYIGNTRNNEVKHYQYDASYIIGSVEKSIKDLNANYLDLLLLHRPSPLIHLDEVAKAVDTLISEGKIKAFGVSNFTPSQSDLISTRSQISVNQIDFSLTSFEAMYNGSLDHMMISAITPMCWSPLGKVFKTEDEQTRRIHKLLNELSKKYNATKDQLLLAWILKHPSCVHPVIGTTNKDRITNAIKADSIALTEVDWFKMLVESQGHKVP
;
A
#
# COMPACT_ATOMS: atom_id res chain seq x y z
N MET A 1 -0.39 1.22 7.90
CA MET A 1 0.80 0.59 8.55
C MET A 1 0.35 -0.21 9.77
N THR A 2 0.90 -1.39 10.01
CA THR A 2 0.54 -2.29 11.13
C THR A 2 1.41 -2.08 12.38
N TRP A 3 2.14 -0.98 12.46
CA TRP A 3 3.10 -0.71 13.53
C TRP A 3 2.44 -0.09 14.77
N GLY A 4 1.36 0.68 14.59
CA GLY A 4 0.59 1.29 15.67
C GLY A 4 -0.42 0.36 16.35
N VAL A 5 -1.37 0.94 17.08
CA VAL A 5 -2.35 0.24 17.93
C VAL A 5 -3.26 -0.74 17.21
N TRP A 6 -3.51 -0.58 15.90
CA TRP A 6 -4.26 -1.56 15.10
C TRP A 6 -3.43 -2.77 14.66
N GLY A 7 -2.17 -2.84 15.05
CA GLY A 7 -1.26 -3.92 14.70
C GLY A 7 -0.43 -4.40 15.87
N LYS A 8 0.85 -4.12 15.83
CA LYS A 8 1.82 -4.60 16.84
C LYS A 8 2.05 -3.62 17.98
N ASN A 9 1.55 -2.40 17.88
CA ASN A 9 1.68 -1.34 18.88
C ASN A 9 3.14 -1.18 19.33
N LEU A 10 4.03 -0.98 18.34
CA LEU A 10 5.46 -0.84 18.60
C LEU A 10 5.73 0.37 19.49
N SER A 11 6.62 0.22 20.43
CA SER A 11 7.22 1.33 21.16
C SER A 11 8.05 2.21 20.22
N LYS A 12 8.35 3.45 20.65
CA LYS A 12 9.19 4.37 19.87
C LYS A 12 10.54 3.75 19.51
N ASN A 13 11.22 3.08 20.44
CA ASN A 13 12.52 2.44 20.18
C ASN A 13 12.42 1.27 19.20
N GLU A 14 11.34 0.49 19.24
CA GLU A 14 11.09 -0.56 18.26
C GLU A 14 10.79 0.02 16.88
N MET A 15 10.08 1.15 16.78
CA MET A 15 9.87 1.86 15.51
C MET A 15 11.18 2.39 14.94
N ILE A 16 12.03 3.05 15.74
CA ILE A 16 13.36 3.50 15.33
C ILE A 16 14.17 2.33 14.77
N SER A 17 14.20 1.22 15.52
CA SER A 17 14.91 0.02 15.11
C SER A 17 14.37 -0.61 13.83
N ALA A 18 13.05 -0.53 13.59
CA ALA A 18 12.42 -1.02 12.38
C ALA A 18 12.69 -0.10 11.18
N ILE A 19 12.63 1.24 11.37
CA ILE A 19 12.97 2.23 10.34
C ILE A 19 14.40 2.01 9.86
N ASN A 20 15.37 2.03 10.78
CA ASN A 20 16.78 1.81 10.44
C ASN A 20 16.97 0.50 9.68
N HIS A 21 16.38 -0.59 10.17
CA HIS A 21 16.46 -1.89 9.50
C HIS A 21 15.87 -1.89 8.09
N CYS A 22 14.75 -1.20 7.86
CA CYS A 22 14.19 -1.02 6.52
C CYS A 22 15.20 -0.30 5.60
N MET A 23 15.71 0.85 6.05
CA MET A 23 16.66 1.67 5.28
C MET A 23 17.97 0.92 4.96
N GLU A 24 18.55 0.23 5.94
CA GLU A 24 19.74 -0.62 5.76
C GLU A 24 19.54 -1.73 4.72
N ASN A 25 18.31 -2.16 4.53
CA ASN A 25 17.94 -3.18 3.57
C ASN A 25 17.33 -2.60 2.25
N GLY A 26 17.41 -1.29 2.03
CA GLY A 26 16.96 -0.64 0.80
C GLY A 26 15.44 -0.44 0.69
N ILE A 27 14.68 -0.63 1.78
CA ILE A 27 13.27 -0.27 1.84
C ILE A 27 13.18 1.16 2.35
N THR A 28 12.92 2.09 1.45
CA THR A 28 12.91 3.53 1.72
C THR A 28 11.52 4.14 1.74
N THR A 29 10.48 3.39 1.35
CA THR A 29 9.10 3.86 1.26
C THR A 29 8.25 3.40 2.44
N PHE A 30 7.62 4.35 3.15
CA PHE A 30 6.76 4.09 4.30
C PHE A 30 5.32 4.53 3.99
N ASP A 31 4.39 3.56 4.03
CA ASP A 31 2.99 3.74 3.63
C ASP A 31 2.10 3.97 4.86
N HIS A 32 1.66 5.21 5.03
CA HIS A 32 0.77 5.67 6.11
C HIS A 32 -0.65 5.93 5.60
N ALA A 33 -1.51 6.29 6.53
CA ALA A 33 -2.80 6.92 6.31
C ALA A 33 -3.21 7.65 7.59
N ASP A 34 -3.91 8.77 7.44
CA ASP A 34 -4.40 9.57 8.57
C ASP A 34 -5.19 8.76 9.59
N ILE A 35 -6.06 7.83 9.11
CA ILE A 35 -6.94 7.03 9.97
C ILE A 35 -6.24 5.90 10.74
N TYR A 36 -5.00 5.54 10.39
CA TYR A 36 -4.38 4.37 11.01
C TYR A 36 -4.19 4.54 12.52
N GLY A 37 -4.54 3.48 13.27
CA GLY A 37 -4.53 3.50 14.73
C GLY A 37 -5.52 4.50 15.31
N ASP A 38 -6.66 4.74 14.66
CA ASP A 38 -7.62 5.77 15.05
C ASP A 38 -6.96 7.16 15.12
N TYR A 39 -6.25 7.53 14.05
CA TYR A 39 -5.53 8.80 13.86
C TYR A 39 -4.31 9.01 14.78
N THR A 40 -3.67 7.94 15.26
CA THR A 40 -2.51 8.03 16.17
C THR A 40 -1.20 7.56 15.54
N THR A 41 -1.23 6.67 14.54
CA THR A 41 -0.03 5.99 14.04
C THR A 41 0.98 6.94 13.40
N GLU A 42 0.54 8.00 12.72
CA GLU A 42 1.45 9.00 12.15
C GLU A 42 2.21 9.76 13.25
N ILE A 43 1.53 10.11 14.35
CA ILE A 43 2.16 10.76 15.50
C ILE A 43 3.23 9.85 16.14
N GLU A 44 2.91 8.56 16.30
CA GLU A 44 3.82 7.58 16.87
C GLU A 44 5.06 7.39 15.99
N PHE A 45 4.86 7.28 14.68
CA PHE A 45 5.94 7.20 13.71
C PHE A 45 6.79 8.48 13.66
N GLY A 46 6.16 9.65 13.67
CA GLY A 46 6.85 10.94 13.66
C GLY A 46 7.75 11.17 14.88
N LYS A 47 7.33 10.65 16.06
CA LYS A 47 8.20 10.64 17.26
C LYS A 47 9.44 9.78 17.07
N ALA A 48 9.36 8.69 16.34
CA ALA A 48 10.51 7.86 16.00
C ALA A 48 11.37 8.55 14.94
N MET A 49 10.74 9.13 13.91
CA MET A 49 11.42 9.90 12.85
C MET A 49 12.27 11.05 13.39
N ALA A 50 11.84 11.71 14.46
CA ALA A 50 12.61 12.79 15.08
C ALA A 50 13.95 12.35 15.70
N GLU A 51 14.14 11.05 15.88
CA GLU A 51 15.33 10.47 16.53
C GLU A 51 16.17 9.57 15.61
N VAL A 52 15.76 9.37 14.36
CA VAL A 52 16.58 8.66 13.36
C VAL A 52 17.50 9.65 12.67
N ASP A 53 18.75 9.24 12.44
CA ASP A 53 19.75 10.03 11.69
C ASP A 53 19.71 9.63 10.20
N ILE A 54 18.57 9.92 9.55
CA ILE A 54 18.32 9.62 8.14
C ILE A 54 17.85 10.91 7.47
N PRO A 55 18.53 11.36 6.40
CA PRO A 55 18.06 12.52 5.63
C PRO A 55 16.64 12.30 5.10
N ARG A 56 15.78 13.34 5.20
CA ARG A 56 14.38 13.24 4.76
C ARG A 56 14.23 12.86 3.28
N GLU A 57 15.16 13.30 2.45
CA GLU A 57 15.22 13.03 1.02
C GLU A 57 15.52 11.57 0.67
N ASP A 58 16.11 10.80 1.57
CA ASP A 58 16.39 9.38 1.37
C ASP A 58 15.18 8.49 1.63
N MET A 59 14.09 9.07 2.15
CA MET A 59 12.85 8.37 2.46
C MET A 59 11.70 8.86 1.59
N GLN A 60 10.77 7.96 1.26
CA GLN A 60 9.48 8.28 0.66
C GLN A 60 8.38 8.06 1.69
N LEU A 61 7.67 9.14 2.03
CA LEU A 61 6.51 9.09 2.92
C LEU A 61 5.23 9.21 2.10
N ILE A 62 4.42 8.17 2.18
CA ILE A 62 3.07 8.14 1.61
C ILE A 62 2.07 8.32 2.73
N SER A 63 1.07 9.18 2.53
CA SER A 63 -0.10 9.19 3.38
C SER A 63 -1.39 9.21 2.57
N LYS A 64 -2.50 8.91 3.23
CA LYS A 64 -3.82 8.81 2.62
C LYS A 64 -4.81 9.58 3.49
N CYS A 65 -5.79 10.23 2.85
CA CYS A 65 -6.87 10.89 3.57
C CYS A 65 -8.25 10.58 2.95
N GLY A 66 -9.29 11.04 3.62
CA GLY A 66 -10.65 11.02 3.10
C GLY A 66 -11.61 10.10 3.83
N ILE A 67 -11.15 9.07 4.53
CA ILE A 67 -12.04 8.22 5.33
C ILE A 67 -12.34 8.91 6.65
N GLN A 68 -13.62 9.13 6.93
CA GLN A 68 -14.12 9.51 8.25
C GLN A 68 -14.49 8.24 9.01
N TYR A 69 -13.60 7.83 9.93
CA TYR A 69 -13.74 6.58 10.66
C TYR A 69 -14.59 6.78 11.93
N ILE A 70 -15.33 5.75 12.32
CA ILE A 70 -16.02 5.70 13.60
C ILE A 70 -15.02 5.18 14.63
N GLY A 71 -14.45 6.06 15.42
CA GLY A 71 -13.44 5.73 16.42
C GLY A 71 -13.60 6.57 17.68
N ASN A 72 -12.60 6.51 18.56
CA ASN A 72 -12.60 7.29 19.79
C ASN A 72 -12.05 8.72 19.62
N THR A 73 -11.29 8.94 18.53
CA THR A 73 -10.61 10.21 18.26
C THR A 73 -11.51 11.22 17.55
N ARG A 74 -12.48 10.76 16.79
CA ARG A 74 -13.45 11.59 16.05
C ARG A 74 -14.87 11.13 16.35
N ASN A 75 -15.77 12.09 16.62
CA ASN A 75 -17.18 11.82 16.90
C ASN A 75 -17.99 11.73 15.61
N ASN A 76 -17.72 10.71 14.78
CA ASN A 76 -18.47 10.45 13.55
C ASN A 76 -19.63 9.49 13.86
N GLU A 77 -20.85 9.83 13.43
CA GLU A 77 -22.04 8.97 13.60
C GLU A 77 -22.04 7.77 12.64
N VAL A 78 -21.45 7.97 11.44
CA VAL A 78 -21.34 6.95 10.39
C VAL A 78 -20.00 7.05 9.70
N LYS A 79 -19.44 5.91 9.27
CA LYS A 79 -18.27 5.92 8.39
C LYS A 79 -18.65 6.52 7.04
N HIS A 80 -17.95 7.58 6.62
CA HIS A 80 -18.18 8.26 5.35
C HIS A 80 -16.87 8.75 4.73
N TYR A 81 -16.97 9.44 3.60
CA TYR A 81 -15.82 10.00 2.90
C TYR A 81 -15.97 11.50 2.76
N GLN A 82 -14.88 12.23 2.96
CA GLN A 82 -14.82 13.68 2.85
C GLN A 82 -13.66 14.10 1.95
N TYR A 83 -13.97 14.87 0.88
CA TYR A 83 -13.01 15.26 -0.14
C TYR A 83 -13.21 16.71 -0.60
N ASP A 84 -13.75 17.58 0.24
CA ASP A 84 -13.66 19.03 0.00
C ASP A 84 -12.21 19.49 0.12
N ALA A 85 -11.86 20.57 -0.60
CA ALA A 85 -10.49 21.05 -0.70
C ALA A 85 -9.89 21.40 0.67
N SER A 86 -10.65 22.03 1.52
CA SER A 86 -10.21 22.43 2.85
C SER A 86 -9.88 21.24 3.74
N TYR A 87 -10.68 20.17 3.64
CA TYR A 87 -10.43 18.93 4.38
C TYR A 87 -9.16 18.22 3.89
N ILE A 88 -8.99 18.08 2.56
CA ILE A 88 -7.80 17.41 1.98
C ILE A 88 -6.53 18.18 2.40
N ILE A 89 -6.52 19.52 2.25
CA ILE A 89 -5.38 20.35 2.62
C ILE A 89 -5.06 20.21 4.11
N GLY A 90 -6.07 20.37 4.97
CA GLY A 90 -5.89 20.25 6.41
C GLY A 90 -5.41 18.85 6.85
N SER A 91 -5.88 17.76 6.19
CA SER A 91 -5.41 16.40 6.45
C SER A 91 -3.93 16.23 6.09
N VAL A 92 -3.50 16.76 4.94
CA VAL A 92 -2.08 16.69 4.51
C VAL A 92 -1.20 17.49 5.46
N GLU A 93 -1.58 18.71 5.83
CA GLU A 93 -0.84 19.53 6.78
C GLU A 93 -0.69 18.85 8.13
N LYS A 94 -1.78 18.20 8.59
CA LYS A 94 -1.76 17.40 9.81
C LYS A 94 -0.82 16.19 9.67
N SER A 95 -0.91 15.42 8.59
CA SER A 95 -0.04 14.27 8.35
C SER A 95 1.44 14.68 8.29
N ILE A 96 1.79 15.77 7.61
CA ILE A 96 3.15 16.33 7.56
C ILE A 96 3.64 16.66 8.98
N LYS A 97 2.82 17.33 9.78
CA LYS A 97 3.15 17.66 11.17
C LYS A 97 3.31 16.42 12.02
N ASP A 98 2.36 15.49 11.95
CA ASP A 98 2.32 14.29 12.77
C ASP A 98 3.48 13.33 12.45
N LEU A 99 3.87 13.23 11.16
CA LEU A 99 5.02 12.46 10.69
C LEU A 99 6.37 13.14 10.96
N ASN A 100 6.39 14.35 11.51
CA ASN A 100 7.60 15.18 11.66
C ASN A 100 8.34 15.34 10.32
N ALA A 101 7.62 15.64 9.26
CA ALA A 101 8.11 15.78 7.90
C ALA A 101 7.88 17.19 7.37
N ASN A 102 8.53 17.54 6.27
CA ASN A 102 8.34 18.82 5.59
C ASN A 102 7.35 18.72 4.41
N TYR A 103 7.21 17.52 3.86
CA TYR A 103 6.33 17.18 2.73
C TYR A 103 6.01 15.68 2.73
N LEU A 104 4.98 15.30 1.98
CA LEU A 104 4.72 13.92 1.58
C LEU A 104 5.24 13.69 0.16
N ASP A 105 5.83 12.52 -0.09
CA ASP A 105 6.22 12.14 -1.46
C ASP A 105 5.00 11.76 -2.29
N LEU A 106 3.98 11.18 -1.66
CA LEU A 106 2.74 10.79 -2.31
C LEU A 106 1.54 10.95 -1.38
N LEU A 107 0.51 11.65 -1.87
CA LEU A 107 -0.80 11.69 -1.26
C LEU A 107 -1.75 10.76 -2.01
N LEU A 108 -2.50 9.90 -1.30
CA LEU A 108 -3.57 9.09 -1.89
C LEU A 108 -4.95 9.50 -1.36
N LEU A 109 -5.95 9.58 -2.25
CA LEU A 109 -7.34 9.49 -1.81
C LEU A 109 -7.61 8.04 -1.38
N HIS A 110 -7.96 7.84 -0.10
CA HIS A 110 -7.93 6.50 0.52
C HIS A 110 -8.97 5.53 -0.05
N ARG A 111 -10.14 6.05 -0.50
CA ARG A 111 -11.22 5.27 -1.12
C ARG A 111 -12.02 6.15 -2.09
N PRO A 112 -12.62 5.57 -3.13
CA PRO A 112 -13.56 6.33 -3.95
C PRO A 112 -14.79 6.74 -3.13
N SER A 113 -15.31 7.95 -3.38
CA SER A 113 -16.56 8.42 -2.80
C SER A 113 -17.59 8.62 -3.91
N PRO A 114 -18.85 8.18 -3.73
CA PRO A 114 -19.92 8.50 -4.68
C PRO A 114 -20.26 10.00 -4.71
N LEU A 115 -19.82 10.77 -3.73
CA LEU A 115 -20.05 12.21 -3.61
C LEU A 115 -18.80 13.05 -3.91
N ILE A 116 -17.82 12.49 -4.64
CA ILE A 116 -16.57 13.19 -4.93
C ILE A 116 -16.80 14.36 -5.90
N HIS A 117 -16.30 15.52 -5.55
CA HIS A 117 -16.29 16.71 -6.40
C HIS A 117 -14.90 16.91 -7.00
N LEU A 118 -14.78 16.78 -8.32
CA LEU A 118 -13.49 16.81 -9.00
C LEU A 118 -12.75 18.13 -8.84
N ASP A 119 -13.47 19.26 -8.91
CA ASP A 119 -12.87 20.59 -8.81
C ASP A 119 -12.36 20.87 -7.38
N GLU A 120 -13.00 20.31 -6.35
CA GLU A 120 -12.49 20.39 -4.96
C GLU A 120 -11.20 19.58 -4.80
N VAL A 121 -11.15 18.37 -5.36
CA VAL A 121 -9.94 17.54 -5.35
C VAL A 121 -8.82 18.25 -6.13
N ALA A 122 -9.09 18.74 -7.33
CA ALA A 122 -8.11 19.42 -8.16
C ALA A 122 -7.55 20.67 -7.45
N LYS A 123 -8.41 21.51 -6.88
CA LYS A 123 -8.02 22.68 -6.10
C LYS A 123 -7.08 22.30 -4.95
N ALA A 124 -7.38 21.23 -4.22
CA ALA A 124 -6.53 20.78 -3.12
C ALA A 124 -5.17 20.28 -3.63
N VAL A 125 -5.16 19.45 -4.67
CA VAL A 125 -3.94 18.88 -5.27
C VAL A 125 -3.03 19.97 -5.82
N ASP A 126 -3.58 20.93 -6.60
CA ASP A 126 -2.84 22.03 -7.18
C ASP A 126 -2.23 22.94 -6.10
N THR A 127 -3.00 23.23 -5.04
CA THR A 127 -2.51 24.00 -3.89
C THR A 127 -1.34 23.27 -3.21
N LEU A 128 -1.51 21.99 -2.89
CA LEU A 128 -0.50 21.22 -2.17
C LEU A 128 0.78 20.98 -2.98
N ILE A 129 0.67 20.80 -4.30
CA ILE A 129 1.83 20.70 -5.21
C ILE A 129 2.53 22.05 -5.30
N SER A 130 1.79 23.15 -5.53
CA SER A 130 2.38 24.48 -5.67
C SER A 130 3.10 24.97 -4.40
N GLU A 131 2.62 24.56 -3.23
CA GLU A 131 3.24 24.82 -1.92
C GLU A 131 4.35 23.82 -1.56
N GLY A 132 4.61 22.83 -2.40
CA GLY A 132 5.62 21.79 -2.15
C GLY A 132 5.28 20.85 -1.00
N LYS A 133 4.02 20.79 -0.58
CA LYS A 133 3.55 19.90 0.51
C LYS A 133 3.39 18.45 0.08
N ILE A 134 3.12 18.21 -1.22
CA ILE A 134 3.15 16.88 -1.82
C ILE A 134 3.97 16.91 -3.11
N LYS A 135 4.66 15.81 -3.43
CA LYS A 135 5.40 15.68 -4.71
C LYS A 135 4.56 15.00 -5.78
N ALA A 136 3.67 14.10 -5.38
CA ALA A 136 2.82 13.34 -6.29
C ALA A 136 1.44 13.08 -5.66
N PHE A 137 0.47 12.83 -6.53
CA PHE A 137 -0.90 12.52 -6.17
C PHE A 137 -1.32 11.17 -6.75
N GLY A 138 -2.17 10.44 -6.03
CA GLY A 138 -2.73 9.18 -6.47
C GLY A 138 -4.02 8.83 -5.73
N VAL A 139 -4.47 7.61 -5.94
CA VAL A 139 -5.73 7.10 -5.41
C VAL A 139 -5.55 5.70 -4.81
N SER A 140 -6.55 5.21 -4.08
CA SER A 140 -6.56 3.84 -3.58
C SER A 140 -7.91 3.18 -3.79
N ASN A 141 -7.91 2.01 -4.44
CA ASN A 141 -9.08 1.19 -4.79
C ASN A 141 -10.09 1.90 -5.73
N PHE A 142 -9.59 2.78 -6.56
CA PHE A 142 -10.40 3.37 -7.63
C PHE A 142 -10.49 2.41 -8.81
N THR A 143 -11.68 2.29 -9.40
CA THR A 143 -11.88 1.56 -10.65
C THR A 143 -11.25 2.32 -11.82
N PRO A 144 -11.06 1.68 -13.00
CA PRO A 144 -10.59 2.37 -14.19
C PRO A 144 -11.37 3.64 -14.49
N SER A 145 -12.70 3.56 -14.56
CA SER A 145 -13.55 4.73 -14.85
C SER A 145 -13.48 5.83 -13.78
N GLN A 146 -13.31 5.48 -12.50
CA GLN A 146 -13.11 6.46 -11.44
C GLN A 146 -11.74 7.13 -11.53
N SER A 147 -10.72 6.37 -11.91
CA SER A 147 -9.38 6.91 -12.16
C SER A 147 -9.39 7.87 -13.35
N ASP A 148 -10.04 7.48 -14.46
CA ASP A 148 -10.22 8.37 -15.61
C ASP A 148 -10.96 9.65 -15.23
N LEU A 149 -12.00 9.54 -14.42
CA LEU A 149 -12.76 10.68 -13.95
C LEU A 149 -11.88 11.68 -13.17
N ILE A 150 -11.07 11.22 -12.22
CA ILE A 150 -10.11 12.08 -11.50
C ILE A 150 -9.05 12.65 -12.45
N SER A 151 -8.56 11.83 -13.38
CA SER A 151 -7.50 12.22 -14.34
C SER A 151 -7.93 13.34 -15.29
N THR A 152 -9.23 13.61 -15.43
CA THR A 152 -9.72 14.79 -16.17
C THR A 152 -9.33 16.13 -15.52
N ARG A 153 -8.91 16.14 -14.25
CA ARG A 153 -8.58 17.34 -13.47
C ARG A 153 -7.22 17.28 -12.78
N SER A 154 -6.79 16.10 -12.35
CA SER A 154 -5.53 15.92 -11.60
C SER A 154 -4.83 14.66 -12.06
N GLN A 155 -3.55 14.75 -12.37
CA GLN A 155 -2.76 13.61 -12.79
C GLN A 155 -2.62 12.60 -11.65
N ILE A 156 -2.96 11.34 -11.91
CA ILE A 156 -2.78 10.22 -10.99
C ILE A 156 -1.46 9.54 -11.30
N SER A 157 -0.57 9.43 -10.31
CA SER A 157 0.70 8.71 -10.43
C SER A 157 0.62 7.26 -9.94
N VAL A 158 -0.27 6.99 -8.98
CA VAL A 158 -0.38 5.69 -8.28
C VAL A 158 -1.84 5.33 -8.04
N ASN A 159 -2.19 4.05 -8.20
CA ASN A 159 -3.41 3.48 -7.61
C ASN A 159 -3.03 2.28 -6.73
N GLN A 160 -3.31 2.39 -5.41
CA GLN A 160 -3.05 1.32 -4.45
C GLN A 160 -4.28 0.43 -4.31
N ILE A 161 -4.18 -0.84 -4.72
CA ILE A 161 -5.31 -1.79 -4.84
C ILE A 161 -5.13 -3.02 -3.96
N ASP A 162 -6.19 -3.81 -3.77
CA ASP A 162 -6.09 -5.18 -3.27
C ASP A 162 -5.56 -6.07 -4.39
N PHE A 163 -4.37 -6.64 -4.20
CA PHE A 163 -3.82 -7.58 -5.16
C PHE A 163 -2.88 -8.59 -4.48
N SER A 164 -3.20 -9.86 -4.65
CA SER A 164 -2.43 -10.97 -4.11
C SER A 164 -2.81 -12.25 -4.84
N LEU A 165 -2.12 -13.34 -4.57
CA LEU A 165 -2.49 -14.65 -5.12
C LEU A 165 -3.92 -15.10 -4.73
N THR A 166 -4.50 -14.59 -3.65
CA THR A 166 -5.87 -14.89 -3.20
C THR A 166 -6.87 -13.77 -3.46
N SER A 167 -6.45 -12.69 -4.08
CA SER A 167 -7.28 -11.55 -4.52
C SER A 167 -6.68 -11.02 -5.83
N PHE A 168 -7.05 -11.62 -6.95
CA PHE A 168 -6.42 -11.41 -8.25
C PHE A 168 -7.37 -10.83 -9.31
N GLU A 169 -8.56 -10.40 -8.91
CA GLU A 169 -9.60 -9.86 -9.79
C GLU A 169 -9.09 -8.67 -10.62
N ALA A 170 -8.10 -7.92 -10.11
CA ALA A 170 -7.52 -6.78 -10.82
C ALA A 170 -6.86 -7.16 -12.16
N MET A 171 -6.49 -8.44 -12.37
CA MET A 171 -5.99 -8.94 -13.65
C MET A 171 -7.11 -9.15 -14.70
N TYR A 172 -8.37 -9.29 -14.26
CA TYR A 172 -9.49 -9.65 -15.11
C TYR A 172 -10.55 -8.56 -15.27
N ASN A 173 -10.58 -7.59 -14.35
CA ASN A 173 -11.55 -6.51 -14.37
C ASN A 173 -11.05 -5.23 -15.08
N GLY A 174 -9.89 -5.31 -15.74
CA GLY A 174 -9.28 -4.20 -16.46
C GLY A 174 -8.49 -3.22 -15.58
N SER A 175 -8.39 -3.44 -14.26
CA SER A 175 -7.70 -2.48 -13.37
C SER A 175 -6.21 -2.40 -13.68
N LEU A 176 -5.51 -3.54 -13.80
CA LEU A 176 -4.08 -3.55 -14.12
C LEU A 176 -3.82 -3.10 -15.55
N ASP A 177 -4.66 -3.50 -16.52
CA ASP A 177 -4.57 -3.05 -17.91
C ASP A 177 -4.68 -1.53 -18.02
N HIS A 178 -5.67 -0.96 -17.34
CA HIS A 178 -5.88 0.50 -17.29
C HIS A 178 -4.66 1.22 -16.72
N MET A 179 -4.10 0.72 -15.61
CA MET A 179 -2.91 1.34 -15.02
C MET A 179 -1.71 1.28 -15.96
N MET A 180 -1.53 0.18 -16.71
CA MET A 180 -0.48 0.09 -17.72
C MET A 180 -0.70 1.08 -18.88
N ILE A 181 -1.92 1.21 -19.38
CA ILE A 181 -2.29 2.13 -20.47
C ILE A 181 -2.07 3.59 -20.04
N SER A 182 -2.45 3.92 -18.80
CA SER A 182 -2.46 5.29 -18.29
C SER A 182 -1.15 5.69 -17.58
N ALA A 183 -0.13 4.81 -17.59
CA ALA A 183 1.14 5.00 -16.88
C ALA A 183 0.94 5.29 -15.37
N ILE A 184 -0.07 4.67 -14.76
CA ILE A 184 -0.34 4.73 -13.32
C ILE A 184 0.38 3.54 -12.67
N THR A 185 1.22 3.80 -11.68
CA THR A 185 1.95 2.76 -10.96
C THR A 185 1.01 2.00 -10.01
N PRO A 186 0.85 0.68 -10.15
CA PRO A 186 0.10 -0.10 -9.17
C PRO A 186 0.92 -0.37 -7.92
N MET A 187 0.32 -0.11 -6.76
CA MET A 187 0.79 -0.63 -5.47
C MET A 187 -0.24 -1.63 -4.96
N CYS A 188 0.17 -2.63 -4.18
CA CYS A 188 -0.82 -3.54 -3.61
C CYS A 188 -0.70 -3.66 -2.09
N TRP A 189 -1.85 -3.48 -1.42
CA TRP A 189 -1.98 -3.79 -0.01
C TRP A 189 -2.34 -5.27 0.20
N SER A 190 -2.01 -5.83 1.37
CA SER A 190 -2.18 -7.27 1.69
C SER A 190 -1.55 -8.23 0.67
N PRO A 191 -0.29 -8.06 0.26
CA PRO A 191 0.31 -8.82 -0.84
C PRO A 191 0.39 -10.34 -0.57
N LEU A 192 0.34 -10.79 0.67
CA LEU A 192 0.26 -12.21 1.03
C LEU A 192 -1.18 -12.74 1.09
N GLY A 193 -2.17 -11.88 0.87
CA GLY A 193 -3.59 -12.21 0.92
C GLY A 193 -4.02 -12.87 2.23
N LYS A 194 -4.82 -13.92 2.11
CA LYS A 194 -5.27 -14.74 3.25
C LYS A 194 -4.45 -16.02 3.49
N VAL A 195 -3.38 -16.26 2.70
CA VAL A 195 -2.64 -17.54 2.71
C VAL A 195 -2.19 -17.99 4.10
N PHE A 196 -1.76 -17.04 4.95
CA PHE A 196 -1.32 -17.33 6.32
C PHE A 196 -2.34 -16.96 7.41
N LYS A 197 -3.54 -16.52 7.01
CA LYS A 197 -4.57 -16.04 7.94
C LYS A 197 -5.76 -16.98 8.06
N THR A 198 -6.02 -17.75 7.01
CA THR A 198 -7.22 -18.59 6.89
C THR A 198 -6.80 -19.99 6.47
N GLU A 199 -7.45 -21.00 7.03
CA GLU A 199 -7.32 -22.39 6.62
C GLU A 199 -8.61 -22.82 5.93
N ASP A 200 -8.61 -22.75 4.59
CA ASP A 200 -9.71 -23.17 3.74
C ASP A 200 -9.17 -24.05 2.57
N GLU A 201 -10.05 -24.48 1.69
CA GLU A 201 -9.67 -25.32 0.56
C GLU A 201 -8.68 -24.62 -0.38
N GLN A 202 -8.87 -23.32 -0.66
CA GLN A 202 -7.98 -22.53 -1.50
C GLN A 202 -6.58 -22.46 -0.89
N THR A 203 -6.48 -22.07 0.38
CA THR A 203 -5.18 -21.92 1.04
C THR A 203 -4.47 -23.25 1.22
N ARG A 204 -5.19 -24.37 1.43
CA ARG A 204 -4.59 -25.71 1.48
C ARG A 204 -3.97 -26.12 0.16
N ARG A 205 -4.65 -25.88 -0.99
CA ARG A 205 -4.08 -26.13 -2.32
C ARG A 205 -2.83 -25.30 -2.54
N ILE A 206 -2.90 -24.00 -2.26
CA ILE A 206 -1.75 -23.09 -2.37
C ILE A 206 -0.58 -23.57 -1.51
N HIS A 207 -0.81 -23.89 -0.24
CA HIS A 207 0.26 -24.38 0.64
C HIS A 207 0.93 -25.66 0.16
N LYS A 208 0.16 -26.59 -0.44
CA LYS A 208 0.70 -27.82 -1.02
C LYS A 208 1.69 -27.50 -2.14
N LEU A 209 1.28 -26.66 -3.10
CA LEU A 209 2.16 -26.24 -4.19
C LEU A 209 3.37 -25.43 -3.68
N LEU A 210 3.17 -24.52 -2.73
CA LEU A 210 4.26 -23.72 -2.17
C LEU A 210 5.31 -24.59 -1.46
N ASN A 211 4.95 -25.76 -0.87
CA ASN A 211 5.94 -26.69 -0.30
C ASN A 211 6.88 -27.28 -1.37
N GLU A 212 6.38 -27.50 -2.58
CA GLU A 212 7.14 -28.01 -3.73
C GLU A 212 8.03 -26.90 -4.30
N LEU A 213 7.43 -25.72 -4.56
CA LEU A 213 8.14 -24.58 -5.12
C LEU A 213 9.21 -24.03 -4.18
N SER A 214 9.00 -24.06 -2.86
CA SER A 214 10.00 -23.65 -1.88
C SER A 214 11.30 -24.44 -1.99
N LYS A 215 11.19 -25.74 -2.27
CA LYS A 215 12.37 -26.60 -2.51
C LYS A 215 13.01 -26.29 -3.86
N LYS A 216 12.18 -26.08 -4.90
CA LYS A 216 12.66 -25.80 -6.26
C LYS A 216 13.42 -24.49 -6.34
N TYR A 217 12.93 -23.44 -5.70
CA TYR A 217 13.50 -22.09 -5.77
C TYR A 217 14.41 -21.75 -4.57
N ASN A 218 14.56 -22.68 -3.61
CA ASN A 218 15.26 -22.43 -2.34
C ASN A 218 14.76 -21.14 -1.67
N ALA A 219 13.44 -20.96 -1.61
CA ALA A 219 12.77 -19.75 -1.15
C ALA A 219 11.67 -20.07 -0.15
N THR A 220 11.36 -19.10 0.71
CA THR A 220 10.23 -19.21 1.63
C THR A 220 8.90 -18.98 0.90
N LYS A 221 7.79 -19.42 1.50
CA LYS A 221 6.46 -19.29 0.89
C LYS A 221 6.04 -17.84 0.68
N ASP A 222 6.36 -16.96 1.61
CA ASP A 222 6.09 -15.52 1.51
C ASP A 222 6.91 -14.88 0.39
N GLN A 223 8.16 -15.26 0.20
CA GLN A 223 8.98 -14.83 -0.94
C GLN A 223 8.35 -15.25 -2.28
N LEU A 224 7.86 -16.49 -2.39
CA LEU A 224 7.21 -16.97 -3.61
C LEU A 224 5.91 -16.20 -3.91
N LEU A 225 5.13 -15.87 -2.88
CA LEU A 225 3.92 -15.06 -3.03
C LEU A 225 4.24 -13.62 -3.50
N LEU A 226 5.29 -13.02 -2.97
CA LEU A 226 5.77 -11.71 -3.41
C LEU A 226 6.35 -11.77 -4.82
N ALA A 227 7.16 -12.79 -5.14
CA ALA A 227 7.70 -13.00 -6.48
C ALA A 227 6.60 -13.21 -7.53
N TRP A 228 5.48 -13.82 -7.16
CA TRP A 228 4.30 -13.96 -8.03
C TRP A 228 3.73 -12.60 -8.43
N ILE A 229 3.62 -11.66 -7.49
CA ILE A 229 3.16 -10.29 -7.73
C ILE A 229 4.18 -9.54 -8.60
N LEU A 230 5.45 -9.57 -8.21
CA LEU A 230 6.54 -8.85 -8.88
C LEU A 230 6.75 -9.28 -10.34
N LYS A 231 6.39 -10.52 -10.67
CA LYS A 231 6.47 -11.03 -12.05
C LYS A 231 5.41 -10.43 -12.98
N HIS A 232 4.34 -9.82 -12.46
CA HIS A 232 3.30 -9.25 -13.31
C HIS A 232 3.83 -8.04 -14.11
N PRO A 233 3.57 -7.94 -15.43
CA PRO A 233 4.15 -6.90 -16.30
C PRO A 233 3.74 -5.47 -15.96
N SER A 234 2.68 -5.27 -15.16
CA SER A 234 2.29 -3.96 -14.67
C SER A 234 3.21 -3.39 -13.58
N CYS A 235 4.26 -4.09 -13.20
CA CYS A 235 5.24 -3.65 -12.19
C CYS A 235 4.57 -3.29 -10.85
N VAL A 236 3.76 -4.18 -10.30
CA VAL A 236 3.06 -3.96 -9.02
C VAL A 236 4.05 -3.88 -7.87
N HIS A 237 3.97 -2.83 -7.06
CA HIS A 237 4.77 -2.66 -5.85
C HIS A 237 4.04 -3.21 -4.62
N PRO A 238 4.50 -4.32 -4.00
CA PRO A 238 3.85 -4.87 -2.82
C PRO A 238 4.14 -4.06 -1.56
N VAL A 239 3.08 -3.68 -0.84
CA VAL A 239 3.18 -3.00 0.45
C VAL A 239 3.21 -4.05 1.57
N ILE A 240 4.41 -4.36 2.06
CA ILE A 240 4.58 -5.33 3.13
C ILE A 240 4.20 -4.73 4.49
N GLY A 241 3.54 -5.53 5.35
CA GLY A 241 3.04 -5.06 6.65
C GLY A 241 3.74 -5.67 7.85
N THR A 242 4.87 -6.37 7.67
CA THR A 242 5.57 -7.04 8.77
C THR A 242 6.39 -6.07 9.62
N THR A 243 6.53 -6.38 10.91
CA THR A 243 7.42 -5.70 11.85
C THR A 243 8.62 -6.58 12.24
N ASN A 244 8.63 -7.83 11.77
CA ASN A 244 9.72 -8.78 12.04
C ASN A 244 10.87 -8.53 11.07
N LYS A 245 12.05 -8.23 11.59
CA LYS A 245 13.24 -7.87 10.82
C LYS A 245 13.67 -8.96 9.84
N ASP A 246 13.64 -10.22 10.26
CA ASP A 246 14.00 -11.33 9.38
C ASP A 246 13.05 -11.45 8.19
N ARG A 247 11.75 -11.21 8.43
CA ARG A 247 10.74 -11.19 7.35
C ARG A 247 10.90 -9.98 6.43
N ILE A 248 11.31 -8.83 6.95
CA ILE A 248 11.64 -7.65 6.14
C ILE A 248 12.81 -7.99 5.22
N THR A 249 13.94 -8.47 5.79
CA THR A 249 15.12 -8.89 5.02
C THR A 249 14.81 -10.02 4.02
N ASN A 250 13.92 -10.95 4.37
CA ASN A 250 13.53 -12.03 3.46
C ASN A 250 12.62 -11.54 2.34
N ALA A 251 11.73 -10.57 2.59
CA ALA A 251 10.82 -10.05 1.57
C ALA A 251 11.58 -9.44 0.38
N ILE A 252 12.68 -8.76 0.62
CA ILE A 252 13.51 -8.14 -0.43
C ILE A 252 14.07 -9.19 -1.40
N LYS A 253 14.44 -10.37 -0.89
CA LYS A 253 14.96 -11.46 -1.71
C LYS A 253 13.95 -12.00 -2.72
N ALA A 254 12.66 -11.66 -2.57
CA ALA A 254 11.63 -12.05 -3.52
C ALA A 254 11.87 -11.48 -4.93
N ASP A 255 12.48 -10.30 -5.03
CA ASP A 255 12.82 -9.65 -6.30
C ASP A 255 13.82 -10.46 -7.15
N SER A 256 14.69 -11.23 -6.50
CA SER A 256 15.67 -12.08 -7.19
C SER A 256 15.12 -13.44 -7.63
N ILE A 257 13.86 -13.78 -7.31
CA ILE A 257 13.26 -15.08 -7.64
C ILE A 257 12.70 -15.05 -9.06
N ALA A 258 13.38 -15.67 -10.00
CA ALA A 258 12.92 -15.80 -11.37
C ALA A 258 11.90 -16.96 -11.51
N LEU A 259 10.65 -16.75 -11.08
CA LEU A 259 9.57 -17.71 -11.29
C LEU A 259 9.42 -17.98 -12.79
N THR A 260 9.34 -19.27 -13.18
CA THR A 260 8.96 -19.60 -14.57
C THR A 260 7.48 -19.23 -14.81
N GLU A 261 7.10 -18.99 -16.07
CA GLU A 261 5.70 -18.76 -16.42
C GLU A 261 4.81 -19.93 -15.99
N VAL A 262 5.29 -21.16 -16.21
CA VAL A 262 4.56 -22.37 -15.82
C VAL A 262 4.28 -22.42 -14.32
N ASP A 263 5.25 -22.07 -13.48
CA ASP A 263 5.03 -22.09 -12.03
C ASP A 263 4.16 -20.92 -11.56
N TRP A 264 4.26 -19.76 -12.22
CA TRP A 264 3.38 -18.64 -11.99
C TRP A 264 1.90 -19.03 -12.25
N PHE A 265 1.64 -19.69 -13.39
CA PHE A 265 0.29 -20.16 -13.73
C PHE A 265 -0.16 -21.32 -12.84
N LYS A 266 0.74 -22.21 -12.40
CA LYS A 266 0.38 -23.24 -11.39
C LYS A 266 -0.12 -22.60 -10.10
N MET A 267 0.55 -21.55 -9.61
CA MET A 267 0.11 -20.83 -8.42
C MET A 267 -1.28 -20.22 -8.63
N LEU A 268 -1.54 -19.61 -9.77
CA LEU A 268 -2.85 -19.07 -10.11
C LEU A 268 -3.94 -20.17 -10.17
N VAL A 269 -3.67 -21.32 -10.83
CA VAL A 269 -4.58 -22.46 -10.92
C VAL A 269 -4.92 -23.01 -9.53
N GLU A 270 -3.92 -23.18 -8.66
CA GLU A 270 -4.18 -23.62 -7.29
C GLU A 270 -4.98 -22.60 -6.48
N SER A 271 -4.80 -21.31 -6.75
CA SER A 271 -5.60 -20.29 -6.12
C SER A 271 -7.05 -20.31 -6.61
N GLN A 272 -7.29 -20.26 -7.90
CA GLN A 272 -8.66 -20.23 -8.44
C GLN A 272 -9.40 -21.58 -8.36
N GLY A 273 -8.68 -22.69 -8.27
CA GLY A 273 -9.27 -24.05 -8.12
C GLY A 273 -9.72 -24.68 -9.43
N HIS A 274 -9.43 -24.09 -10.56
CA HIS A 274 -9.73 -24.59 -11.90
C HIS A 274 -8.67 -24.12 -12.92
N LYS A 275 -8.68 -24.71 -14.11
CA LYS A 275 -7.78 -24.32 -15.18
C LYS A 275 -8.01 -22.86 -15.59
N VAL A 276 -6.94 -22.20 -16.06
CA VAL A 276 -7.09 -20.96 -16.82
C VAL A 276 -7.87 -21.24 -18.11
N PRO A 277 -8.68 -20.27 -18.60
CA PRO A 277 -9.48 -20.45 -19.83
C PRO A 277 -8.63 -20.82 -21.01
#